data_c843271740b7e000147ab9885f42c216
#
_entry.id   c843271740b7e000147ab9885f42c216
#
_cell.length_a   1.000
_cell.length_b   1.000
_cell.length_c   1.000
_cell.angle_alpha   90.00
_cell.angle_beta   90.00
_cell.angle_gamma   90.00
#
_symmetry.space_group_name_H-M   'P 1'
#
loop_
_entity.id
_entity.type
_entity.pdbx_description
1 polymer ?
#
loop_
_entity_poly.entity_id
_entity_poly.type
_entity_poly.pdbx_seq_one_letter_code
_entity_poly.pdbx_strand_id
1 'polypeptide(L)'
;MFILEVDTVGQYLVDQEVIASVSDVQVRQLLGGVSNRVLLVEFSDDQEPWVLKQAREQLAVEQPWFCSVTRVLREMDVLQISNRMLADKTHALTCHSVVPEILFEDRENYVYAMTAMQGNAREWKQDLLAGELDAEIFKSVGWLLGTLHSGSWEDSEIAEQVGNQEFFEELRIDPYYRQIARVHPALRPAVDGLVADLASHRHCLVHGDFSPKNMLVDDTEVTRLMLLDYEVGHYGDPAFDLGFFLTHLVIKSIRQSSLAGQYAEMALLFIEEYQRVLLPRVGAAAVAEIERRSCTNLGACLVARVDGKSPVEYLSDPEHQETVRQLGKRLLLEGVERLENVWDPEIV
;
A
#
# COMPACT_ATOMS: atom_id res chain seq x y z
N MET A 1 20.20 -17.79 10.60
CA MET A 1 19.38 -17.19 9.53
C MET A 1 20.30 -16.86 8.35
N PHE A 2 20.02 -17.38 7.16
CA PHE A 2 20.68 -17.00 5.92
C PHE A 2 20.38 -15.53 5.59
N ILE A 3 21.33 -14.83 4.97
CA ILE A 3 21.13 -13.44 4.53
C ILE A 3 21.13 -13.44 3.00
N LEU A 4 20.04 -12.93 2.43
CA LEU A 4 19.81 -12.86 0.98
C LEU A 4 20.73 -11.79 0.37
N GLU A 5 21.68 -12.20 -0.45
CA GLU A 5 22.64 -11.34 -1.17
C GLU A 5 22.85 -11.86 -2.60
N VAL A 6 23.20 -10.96 -3.52
CA VAL A 6 23.37 -11.29 -4.94
C VAL A 6 24.36 -12.44 -5.14
N ASP A 7 25.48 -12.42 -4.40
CA ASP A 7 26.57 -13.40 -4.57
C ASP A 7 26.27 -14.78 -3.93
N THR A 8 25.29 -14.84 -3.01
CA THR A 8 25.02 -16.07 -2.25
C THR A 8 23.71 -16.75 -2.62
N VAL A 9 22.78 -16.00 -3.24
CA VAL A 9 21.43 -16.53 -3.53
C VAL A 9 21.43 -17.70 -4.53
N GLY A 10 22.34 -17.71 -5.51
CA GLY A 10 22.42 -18.83 -6.45
C GLY A 10 22.72 -20.16 -5.74
N GLN A 11 23.71 -20.17 -4.83
CA GLN A 11 24.02 -21.37 -4.05
C GLN A 11 22.85 -21.72 -3.09
N TYR A 12 22.24 -20.72 -2.48
CA TYR A 12 21.06 -20.93 -1.64
C TYR A 12 19.91 -21.63 -2.40
N LEU A 13 19.63 -21.21 -3.63
CA LEU A 13 18.60 -21.87 -4.46
C LEU A 13 18.97 -23.30 -4.87
N VAL A 14 20.26 -23.60 -5.06
CA VAL A 14 20.75 -24.98 -5.25
C VAL A 14 20.54 -25.80 -3.99
N ASP A 15 20.91 -25.27 -2.82
CA ASP A 15 20.76 -25.96 -1.53
C ASP A 15 19.28 -26.21 -1.16
N GLN A 16 18.37 -25.38 -1.67
CA GLN A 16 16.91 -25.53 -1.55
C GLN A 16 16.30 -26.39 -2.68
N GLU A 17 17.11 -27.00 -3.53
CA GLU A 17 16.68 -27.84 -4.66
C GLU A 17 15.76 -27.12 -5.68
N VAL A 18 15.82 -25.78 -5.74
CA VAL A 18 15.05 -24.95 -6.68
C VAL A 18 15.68 -24.95 -8.08
N ILE A 19 17.01 -24.93 -8.15
CA ILE A 19 17.81 -24.98 -9.38
C ILE A 19 18.88 -26.07 -9.28
N ALA A 20 19.37 -26.56 -10.41
CA ALA A 20 20.39 -27.60 -10.44
C ALA A 20 21.80 -27.04 -10.29
N SER A 21 22.07 -25.83 -10.78
CA SER A 21 23.40 -25.18 -10.76
C SER A 21 23.25 -23.67 -10.59
N VAL A 22 24.25 -23.06 -9.94
CA VAL A 22 24.35 -21.58 -9.82
C VAL A 22 24.40 -20.89 -11.20
N SER A 23 24.90 -21.60 -12.23
CA SER A 23 24.93 -21.08 -13.61
C SER A 23 23.54 -20.95 -14.27
N ASP A 24 22.50 -21.54 -13.66
CA ASP A 24 21.16 -21.56 -14.22
C ASP A 24 20.40 -20.23 -13.98
N VAL A 25 20.98 -19.32 -13.20
CA VAL A 25 20.35 -18.05 -12.85
C VAL A 25 21.30 -16.86 -12.99
N GLN A 26 20.69 -15.71 -13.33
CA GLN A 26 21.29 -14.39 -13.17
C GLN A 26 20.51 -13.65 -12.08
N VAL A 27 21.26 -13.01 -11.18
CA VAL A 27 20.67 -12.34 -10.00
C VAL A 27 21.06 -10.88 -9.98
N ARG A 28 20.07 -10.02 -9.76
CA ARG A 28 20.31 -8.60 -9.54
C ARG A 28 19.48 -8.05 -8.40
N GLN A 29 20.02 -7.09 -7.67
CA GLN A 29 19.28 -6.38 -6.64
C GLN A 29 18.28 -5.40 -7.27
N LEU A 30 17.04 -5.44 -6.78
CA LEU A 30 16.05 -4.40 -7.07
C LEU A 30 16.18 -3.27 -6.03
N LEU A 31 16.23 -2.03 -6.54
CA LEU A 31 16.35 -0.83 -5.70
C LEU A 31 14.95 -0.33 -5.31
N GLY A 32 14.83 0.36 -4.18
CA GLY A 32 13.63 1.09 -3.79
C GLY A 32 12.93 0.65 -2.51
N GLY A 33 13.19 -0.55 -1.98
CA GLY A 33 12.62 -1.02 -0.71
C GLY A 33 13.51 -0.66 0.51
N VAL A 34 12.92 -0.07 1.56
CA VAL A 34 13.63 0.20 2.82
C VAL A 34 13.52 -0.93 3.83
N SER A 35 12.42 -1.70 3.77
CA SER A 35 12.07 -2.73 4.74
C SER A 35 12.62 -4.11 4.40
N ASN A 36 12.86 -4.40 3.12
CA ASN A 36 13.25 -5.71 2.63
C ASN A 36 14.54 -5.69 1.79
N ARG A 37 15.21 -6.85 1.72
CA ARG A 37 16.12 -7.17 0.62
C ARG A 37 15.29 -7.75 -0.50
N VAL A 38 15.44 -7.22 -1.71
CA VAL A 38 14.65 -7.64 -2.87
C VAL A 38 15.61 -7.96 -4.02
N LEU A 39 15.58 -9.20 -4.49
CA LEU A 39 16.41 -9.66 -5.61
C LEU A 39 15.52 -10.17 -6.75
N LEU A 40 15.86 -9.81 -7.98
CA LEU A 40 15.32 -10.45 -9.17
C LEU A 40 16.22 -11.62 -9.55
N VAL A 41 15.62 -12.76 -9.80
CA VAL A 41 16.26 -13.97 -10.29
C VAL A 41 15.70 -14.28 -11.68
N GLU A 42 16.57 -14.22 -12.67
CA GLU A 42 16.27 -14.53 -14.06
C GLU A 42 16.88 -15.90 -14.39
N PHE A 43 16.10 -16.82 -14.94
CA PHE A 43 16.51 -18.18 -15.24
C PHE A 43 17.11 -18.26 -16.66
N SER A 44 18.05 -19.19 -16.87
CA SER A 44 18.69 -19.39 -18.18
C SER A 44 17.84 -20.17 -19.18
N ASP A 45 16.78 -20.81 -18.71
CA ASP A 45 15.73 -21.44 -19.52
C ASP A 45 14.53 -20.51 -19.71
N ASP A 46 13.43 -21.05 -20.24
CA ASP A 46 12.18 -20.29 -20.49
C ASP A 46 11.33 -20.08 -19.22
N GLN A 47 11.89 -20.29 -18.02
CA GLN A 47 11.17 -20.04 -16.77
C GLN A 47 11.03 -18.53 -16.52
N GLU A 48 9.83 -18.15 -16.08
CA GLU A 48 9.53 -16.77 -15.71
C GLU A 48 10.39 -16.29 -14.53
N PRO A 49 10.85 -15.03 -14.53
CA PRO A 49 11.69 -14.51 -13.47
C PRO A 49 10.96 -14.43 -12.13
N TRP A 50 11.73 -14.63 -11.06
CA TRP A 50 11.24 -14.55 -9.68
C TRP A 50 11.74 -13.30 -8.99
N VAL A 51 10.93 -12.76 -8.08
CA VAL A 51 11.35 -11.75 -7.10
C VAL A 51 11.48 -12.44 -5.74
N LEU A 52 12.70 -12.51 -5.21
CA LEU A 52 12.96 -12.97 -3.85
C LEU A 52 12.92 -11.80 -2.88
N LYS A 53 12.22 -11.96 -1.75
CA LYS A 53 12.15 -11.00 -0.66
C LYS A 53 12.61 -11.61 0.66
N GLN A 54 13.33 -10.82 1.46
CA GLN A 54 13.70 -11.11 2.84
C GLN A 54 13.60 -9.85 3.68
N ALA A 55 12.92 -9.92 4.81
CA ALA A 55 12.79 -8.78 5.72
C ALA A 55 14.13 -8.41 6.37
N ARG A 56 14.34 -7.09 6.57
CA ARG A 56 15.46 -6.53 7.35
C ARG A 56 15.00 -6.30 8.80
N GLU A 57 15.83 -6.60 9.79
CA GLU A 57 15.55 -6.23 11.19
C GLU A 57 15.54 -4.71 11.38
N GLN A 58 16.47 -4.02 10.72
CA GLN A 58 16.53 -2.56 10.70
C GLN A 58 16.20 -2.06 9.29
N LEU A 59 15.24 -1.16 9.22
CA LEU A 59 14.87 -0.50 7.96
C LEU A 59 16.02 0.39 7.48
N ALA A 60 16.20 0.46 6.16
CA ALA A 60 17.25 1.27 5.52
C ALA A 60 16.82 2.75 5.41
N VAL A 61 16.66 3.41 6.56
CA VAL A 61 16.29 4.82 6.72
C VAL A 61 17.29 5.53 7.63
N GLU A 62 17.35 6.88 7.57
CA GLU A 62 18.33 7.66 8.34
C GLU A 62 18.16 7.51 9.86
N GLN A 63 16.93 7.50 10.35
CA GLN A 63 16.64 7.29 11.76
C GLN A 63 16.51 5.81 12.06
N PRO A 64 17.10 5.29 13.17
CA PRO A 64 16.95 3.90 13.56
C PRO A 64 15.47 3.51 13.69
N TRP A 65 15.06 2.56 12.85
CA TRP A 65 13.71 2.02 12.85
C TRP A 65 13.79 0.50 12.73
N PHE A 66 13.39 -0.17 13.78
CA PHE A 66 13.42 -1.63 13.87
C PHE A 66 12.01 -2.18 13.76
N CYS A 67 11.87 -3.31 13.10
CA CYS A 67 10.64 -4.07 13.02
C CYS A 67 10.99 -5.56 12.92
N SER A 68 10.18 -6.41 13.54
CA SER A 68 10.40 -7.86 13.51
C SER A 68 10.45 -8.39 12.08
N VAL A 69 11.41 -9.27 11.78
CA VAL A 69 11.51 -9.96 10.48
C VAL A 69 10.33 -10.90 10.21
N THR A 70 9.61 -11.30 11.26
CA THR A 70 8.42 -12.14 11.14
C THR A 70 7.29 -11.48 10.34
N ARG A 71 7.38 -10.17 10.04
CA ARG A 71 6.43 -9.49 9.15
C ARG A 71 6.40 -10.07 7.73
N VAL A 72 7.50 -10.74 7.29
CA VAL A 72 7.52 -11.42 5.99
C VAL A 72 6.56 -12.62 5.98
N LEU A 73 6.35 -13.28 7.12
CA LEU A 73 5.35 -14.35 7.24
C LEU A 73 3.93 -13.78 7.10
N ARG A 74 3.70 -12.61 7.69
CA ARG A 74 2.45 -11.85 7.53
C ARG A 74 2.25 -11.46 6.05
N GLU A 75 3.31 -10.98 5.39
CA GLU A 75 3.27 -10.63 3.97
C GLU A 75 2.84 -11.82 3.11
N MET A 76 3.43 -13.00 3.34
CA MET A 76 3.04 -14.23 2.63
C MET A 76 1.58 -14.61 2.88
N ASP A 77 1.13 -14.59 4.14
CA ASP A 77 -0.26 -14.95 4.48
C ASP A 77 -1.27 -13.98 3.82
N VAL A 78 -1.01 -12.67 3.88
CA VAL A 78 -1.88 -11.65 3.26
C VAL A 78 -1.87 -11.75 1.74
N LEU A 79 -0.72 -12.00 1.13
CA LEU A 79 -0.58 -12.17 -0.31
C LEU A 79 -1.37 -13.41 -0.81
N GLN A 80 -1.29 -14.54 -0.09
CA GLN A 80 -2.08 -15.74 -0.41
C GLN A 80 -3.59 -15.51 -0.28
N ILE A 81 -4.02 -14.77 0.75
CA ILE A 81 -5.42 -14.37 0.93
C ILE A 81 -5.87 -13.49 -0.26
N SER A 82 -5.07 -12.48 -0.62
CA SER A 82 -5.37 -11.56 -1.73
C SER A 82 -5.47 -12.28 -3.07
N ASN A 83 -4.57 -13.24 -3.35
CA ASN A 83 -4.62 -14.08 -4.54
C ASN A 83 -5.93 -14.87 -4.63
N ARG A 84 -6.35 -15.52 -3.53
CA ARG A 84 -7.63 -16.27 -3.49
C ARG A 84 -8.83 -15.38 -3.77
N MET A 85 -8.81 -14.13 -3.30
CA MET A 85 -9.91 -13.18 -3.53
C MET A 85 -10.01 -12.71 -4.98
N LEU A 86 -8.90 -12.67 -5.70
CA LEU A 86 -8.83 -12.18 -7.08
C LEU A 86 -8.93 -13.30 -8.13
N ALA A 87 -8.62 -14.55 -7.78
CA ALA A 87 -8.49 -15.67 -8.73
C ALA A 87 -9.69 -15.87 -9.68
N ASP A 88 -10.92 -15.69 -9.17
CA ASP A 88 -12.16 -15.90 -9.95
C ASP A 88 -12.85 -14.56 -10.30
N LYS A 89 -12.18 -13.43 -10.07
CA LYS A 89 -12.77 -12.11 -10.29
C LYS A 89 -12.40 -11.58 -11.67
N THR A 90 -13.43 -11.27 -12.44
CA THR A 90 -13.30 -10.57 -13.72
C THR A 90 -13.99 -9.23 -13.66
N HIS A 91 -13.49 -8.27 -14.41
CA HIS A 91 -14.09 -6.95 -14.59
C HIS A 91 -13.99 -6.52 -16.05
N ALA A 92 -14.79 -5.53 -16.41
CA ALA A 92 -14.83 -4.99 -17.78
C ALA A 92 -13.81 -3.85 -18.02
N LEU A 93 -12.96 -3.54 -17.03
CA LEU A 93 -11.93 -2.51 -17.15
C LEU A 93 -10.80 -2.99 -18.08
N THR A 94 -10.20 -2.07 -18.79
CA THR A 94 -9.10 -2.34 -19.73
C THR A 94 -7.74 -2.51 -19.05
N CYS A 95 -7.58 -1.97 -17.82
CA CYS A 95 -6.42 -2.22 -16.99
C CYS A 95 -6.68 -3.41 -16.05
N HIS A 96 -5.86 -4.45 -16.14
CA HIS A 96 -6.00 -5.67 -15.35
C HIS A 96 -5.20 -5.60 -14.05
N SER A 97 -5.93 -5.61 -12.92
CA SER A 97 -5.31 -5.68 -11.59
C SER A 97 -4.89 -7.11 -11.26
N VAL A 98 -3.65 -7.26 -10.81
CA VAL A 98 -3.07 -8.53 -10.38
C VAL A 98 -2.34 -8.37 -9.04
N VAL A 99 -2.12 -9.50 -8.38
CA VAL A 99 -1.23 -9.62 -7.20
C VAL A 99 -0.20 -10.70 -7.48
N PRO A 100 1.01 -10.61 -6.94
CA PRO A 100 2.02 -11.65 -7.13
C PRO A 100 1.55 -13.00 -6.59
N GLU A 101 1.97 -14.08 -7.23
CA GLU A 101 1.82 -15.44 -6.71
C GLU A 101 3.08 -15.85 -5.96
N ILE A 102 2.94 -16.55 -4.83
CA ILE A 102 4.07 -17.11 -4.12
C ILE A 102 4.51 -18.40 -4.82
N LEU A 103 5.78 -18.44 -5.20
CA LEU A 103 6.39 -19.55 -5.97
C LEU A 103 7.27 -20.44 -5.09
N PHE A 104 7.82 -19.88 -4.00
CA PHE A 104 8.71 -20.56 -3.06
C PHE A 104 8.62 -19.91 -1.69
N GLU A 105 8.71 -20.70 -0.61
CA GLU A 105 8.70 -20.24 0.78
C GLU A 105 9.81 -20.93 1.60
N ASP A 106 10.60 -20.15 2.32
CA ASP A 106 11.49 -20.61 3.38
C ASP A 106 11.21 -19.82 4.67
N ARG A 107 10.31 -20.35 5.47
CA ARG A 107 9.85 -19.72 6.72
C ARG A 107 10.94 -19.67 7.80
N GLU A 108 11.95 -20.57 7.75
CA GLU A 108 13.05 -20.59 8.72
C GLU A 108 14.05 -19.44 8.49
N ASN A 109 14.29 -19.10 7.22
CA ASN A 109 15.17 -18.01 6.83
C ASN A 109 14.43 -16.70 6.52
N TYR A 110 13.09 -16.68 6.65
CA TYR A 110 12.26 -15.52 6.35
C TYR A 110 12.44 -15.03 4.91
N VAL A 111 12.49 -15.97 3.95
CA VAL A 111 12.63 -15.74 2.52
C VAL A 111 11.41 -16.28 1.79
N TYR A 112 10.94 -15.57 0.80
CA TYR A 112 10.00 -16.11 -0.15
C TYR A 112 10.29 -15.59 -1.56
N ALA A 113 9.82 -16.33 -2.56
CA ALA A 113 9.82 -15.89 -3.95
C ALA A 113 8.40 -15.71 -4.45
N MET A 114 8.22 -14.69 -5.28
CA MET A 114 6.95 -14.38 -5.94
C MET A 114 7.16 -14.11 -7.42
N THR A 115 6.07 -14.16 -8.20
CA THR A 115 6.07 -13.79 -9.61
C THR A 115 6.54 -12.35 -9.80
N ALA A 116 7.39 -12.14 -10.80
CA ALA A 116 7.78 -10.80 -11.23
C ALA A 116 6.73 -10.23 -12.20
N MET A 117 6.52 -8.90 -12.17
CA MET A 117 5.78 -8.24 -13.23
C MET A 117 6.63 -8.22 -14.50
N GLN A 118 6.03 -8.67 -15.58
CA GLN A 118 6.67 -8.76 -16.90
C GLN A 118 6.55 -7.47 -17.67
N GLY A 119 7.27 -7.36 -18.80
CA GLY A 119 7.22 -6.24 -19.69
C GLY A 119 8.08 -5.07 -19.24
N ASN A 120 7.62 -3.84 -19.45
CA ASN A 120 8.28 -2.61 -19.04
C ASN A 120 7.69 -2.05 -17.75
N ALA A 121 7.66 -2.89 -16.71
CA ALA A 121 7.06 -2.53 -15.42
C ALA A 121 7.75 -1.32 -14.79
N ARG A 122 6.95 -0.33 -14.38
CA ARG A 122 7.40 0.88 -13.69
C ARG A 122 6.54 1.17 -12.47
N GLU A 123 7.13 1.84 -11.50
CA GLU A 123 6.41 2.30 -10.30
C GLU A 123 5.40 3.39 -10.68
N TRP A 124 4.11 3.15 -10.46
CA TRP A 124 3.03 4.10 -10.82
C TRP A 124 3.19 5.49 -10.16
N LYS A 125 3.85 5.57 -9.04
CA LYS A 125 4.20 6.85 -8.40
C LYS A 125 4.96 7.77 -9.36
N GLN A 126 5.82 7.24 -10.25
CA GLN A 126 6.60 8.05 -11.19
C GLN A 126 5.69 8.67 -12.26
N ASP A 127 4.73 7.90 -12.79
CA ASP A 127 3.73 8.40 -13.75
C ASP A 127 2.95 9.58 -13.13
N LEU A 128 2.45 9.38 -11.90
CA LEU A 128 1.74 10.43 -11.18
C LEU A 128 2.62 11.67 -10.93
N LEU A 129 3.90 11.51 -10.59
CA LEU A 129 4.83 12.63 -10.40
C LEU A 129 5.16 13.36 -11.71
N ALA A 130 5.06 12.68 -12.86
CA ALA A 130 5.16 13.26 -14.19
C ALA A 130 3.85 13.95 -14.63
N GLY A 131 2.74 13.75 -13.91
CA GLY A 131 1.41 14.27 -14.29
C GLY A 131 0.70 13.38 -15.30
N GLU A 132 1.13 12.14 -15.46
CA GLU A 132 0.49 11.14 -16.30
C GLU A 132 -0.66 10.48 -15.54
N LEU A 133 -1.89 10.83 -15.92
CA LEU A 133 -3.12 10.44 -15.22
C LEU A 133 -4.00 9.62 -16.17
N ASP A 134 -4.06 8.31 -15.94
CA ASP A 134 -4.86 7.37 -16.72
C ASP A 134 -6.11 6.94 -15.92
N ALA A 135 -7.29 7.31 -16.39
CA ALA A 135 -8.57 7.02 -15.77
C ALA A 135 -8.83 5.51 -15.55
N GLU A 136 -8.38 4.66 -16.47
CA GLU A 136 -8.58 3.21 -16.35
C GLU A 136 -7.72 2.61 -15.25
N ILE A 137 -6.50 3.13 -15.03
CA ILE A 137 -5.66 2.71 -13.90
C ILE A 137 -6.35 3.10 -12.58
N PHE A 138 -6.86 4.34 -12.45
CA PHE A 138 -7.54 4.77 -11.22
C PHE A 138 -8.78 3.94 -10.91
N LYS A 139 -9.60 3.62 -11.92
CA LYS A 139 -10.74 2.69 -11.75
C LYS A 139 -10.27 1.30 -11.33
N SER A 140 -9.22 0.77 -11.95
CA SER A 140 -8.69 -0.55 -11.62
C SER A 140 -8.13 -0.61 -10.20
N VAL A 141 -7.51 0.47 -9.70
CA VAL A 141 -7.07 0.60 -8.30
C VAL A 141 -8.27 0.61 -7.35
N GLY A 142 -9.34 1.33 -7.70
CA GLY A 142 -10.60 1.34 -6.93
C GLY A 142 -11.27 -0.04 -6.90
N TRP A 143 -11.34 -0.70 -8.05
CA TRP A 143 -11.85 -2.06 -8.16
C TRP A 143 -11.05 -3.05 -7.31
N LEU A 144 -9.71 -2.98 -7.39
CA LEU A 144 -8.80 -3.86 -6.64
C LEU A 144 -9.02 -3.72 -5.14
N LEU A 145 -8.98 -2.50 -4.61
CA LEU A 145 -9.18 -2.25 -3.18
C LEU A 145 -10.59 -2.67 -2.74
N GLY A 146 -11.62 -2.32 -3.53
CA GLY A 146 -13.00 -2.73 -3.27
C GLY A 146 -13.17 -4.24 -3.26
N THR A 147 -12.45 -4.97 -4.12
CA THR A 147 -12.48 -6.44 -4.18
C THR A 147 -11.82 -7.06 -2.95
N LEU A 148 -10.67 -6.55 -2.52
CA LEU A 148 -10.00 -7.02 -1.30
C LEU A 148 -10.88 -6.79 -0.06
N HIS A 149 -11.43 -5.59 0.10
CA HIS A 149 -12.28 -5.26 1.25
C HIS A 149 -13.61 -6.00 1.24
N SER A 150 -14.32 -6.07 0.09
CA SER A 150 -15.60 -6.77 0.01
C SER A 150 -15.45 -8.28 0.12
N GLY A 151 -14.37 -8.85 -0.43
CA GLY A 151 -14.09 -10.28 -0.41
C GLY A 151 -13.75 -10.82 0.98
N SER A 152 -13.19 -9.97 1.85
CA SER A 152 -12.80 -10.30 3.22
C SER A 152 -13.76 -9.74 4.30
N TRP A 153 -14.86 -9.12 3.89
CA TRP A 153 -15.79 -8.45 4.80
C TRP A 153 -16.45 -9.42 5.77
N GLU A 154 -16.23 -9.19 7.07
CA GLU A 154 -16.73 -10.01 8.19
C GLU A 154 -16.38 -11.50 8.05
N ASP A 155 -15.18 -11.78 7.50
CA ASP A 155 -14.63 -13.12 7.39
C ASP A 155 -13.83 -13.48 8.67
N SER A 156 -14.37 -14.41 9.44
CA SER A 156 -13.77 -14.83 10.72
C SER A 156 -12.48 -15.63 10.56
N GLU A 157 -12.29 -16.36 9.44
CA GLU A 157 -11.07 -17.14 9.20
C GLU A 157 -9.92 -16.18 8.89
N ILE A 158 -10.17 -15.16 8.07
CA ILE A 158 -9.18 -14.11 7.79
C ILE A 158 -8.88 -13.30 9.06
N ALA A 159 -9.91 -12.99 9.87
CA ALA A 159 -9.73 -12.29 11.13
C ALA A 159 -8.87 -13.08 12.13
N GLU A 160 -8.99 -14.41 12.16
CA GLU A 160 -8.13 -15.29 12.98
C GLU A 160 -6.70 -15.33 12.43
N GLN A 161 -6.53 -15.45 11.12
CA GLN A 161 -5.22 -15.62 10.49
C GLN A 161 -4.37 -14.35 10.55
N VAL A 162 -4.95 -13.18 10.26
CA VAL A 162 -4.21 -11.90 10.14
C VAL A 162 -4.73 -10.81 11.06
N GLY A 163 -5.44 -11.16 12.12
CA GLY A 163 -6.05 -10.19 13.06
C GLY A 163 -5.09 -9.49 14.01
N ASN A 164 -3.86 -9.98 14.18
CA ASN A 164 -2.84 -9.27 14.97
C ASN A 164 -2.40 -7.99 14.25
N GLN A 165 -2.41 -6.86 14.95
CA GLN A 165 -2.10 -5.53 14.41
C GLN A 165 -0.71 -5.01 14.81
N GLU A 166 0.19 -5.89 15.28
CA GLU A 166 1.52 -5.52 15.75
C GLU A 166 2.32 -4.75 14.69
N PHE A 167 2.38 -5.25 13.45
CA PHE A 167 3.09 -4.58 12.35
C PHE A 167 2.42 -3.28 11.90
N PHE A 168 1.08 -3.21 12.00
CA PHE A 168 0.36 -1.96 11.76
C PHE A 168 0.67 -0.91 12.83
N GLU A 169 0.75 -1.32 14.09
CA GLU A 169 1.18 -0.47 15.21
C GLU A 169 2.62 0.05 14.99
N GLU A 170 3.58 -0.84 14.68
CA GLU A 170 5.00 -0.51 14.53
C GLU A 170 5.31 0.32 13.28
N LEU A 171 4.58 0.08 12.17
CA LEU A 171 4.89 0.67 10.87
C LEU A 171 3.94 1.80 10.44
N ARG A 172 2.79 1.98 11.12
CA ARG A 172 1.81 3.02 10.80
C ARG A 172 1.37 3.83 12.02
N ILE A 173 0.82 3.22 13.06
CA ILE A 173 0.25 3.97 14.19
C ILE A 173 1.34 4.78 14.90
N ASP A 174 2.43 4.15 15.36
CA ASP A 174 3.49 4.88 16.07
C ASP A 174 4.22 5.90 15.20
N PRO A 175 4.77 5.54 14.01
CA PRO A 175 5.57 6.45 13.21
C PRO A 175 4.75 7.55 12.50
N TYR A 176 3.46 7.35 12.29
CA TYR A 176 2.59 8.34 11.66
C TYR A 176 1.76 9.08 12.72
N TYR A 177 0.79 8.41 13.33
CA TYR A 177 -0.23 9.04 14.15
C TYR A 177 0.30 9.48 15.51
N ARG A 178 0.97 8.61 16.27
CA ARG A 178 1.56 9.04 17.53
C ARG A 178 2.69 10.04 17.34
N GLN A 179 3.43 9.95 16.23
CA GLN A 179 4.48 10.91 15.94
C GLN A 179 3.92 12.32 15.70
N ILE A 180 2.83 12.47 14.93
CA ILE A 180 2.22 13.81 14.76
C ILE A 180 1.69 14.36 16.06
N ALA A 181 1.18 13.54 16.98
CA ALA A 181 0.76 13.95 18.32
C ALA A 181 1.95 14.37 19.23
N ARG A 182 3.17 13.85 18.96
CA ARG A 182 4.41 14.31 19.64
C ARG A 182 4.87 15.65 19.10
N VAL A 183 4.82 15.83 17.77
CA VAL A 183 5.22 17.09 17.09
C VAL A 183 4.20 18.19 17.31
N HIS A 184 2.90 17.85 17.30
CA HIS A 184 1.78 18.77 17.48
C HIS A 184 0.91 18.34 18.69
N PRO A 185 1.29 18.69 19.93
CA PRO A 185 0.56 18.24 21.13
C PRO A 185 -0.93 18.60 21.16
N ALA A 186 -1.32 19.68 20.48
CA ALA A 186 -2.73 20.09 20.35
C ALA A 186 -3.58 19.08 19.56
N LEU A 187 -2.98 18.28 18.70
CA LEU A 187 -3.68 17.24 17.93
C LEU A 187 -3.87 15.93 18.71
N ARG A 188 -3.21 15.78 19.86
CA ARG A 188 -3.22 14.52 20.62
C ARG A 188 -4.63 13.96 20.87
N PRO A 189 -5.64 14.75 21.36
CA PRO A 189 -6.97 14.21 21.61
C PRO A 189 -7.64 13.63 20.33
N ALA A 190 -7.48 14.31 19.19
CA ALA A 190 -8.03 13.86 17.91
C ALA A 190 -7.31 12.59 17.40
N VAL A 191 -5.98 12.55 17.54
CA VAL A 191 -5.18 11.38 17.17
C VAL A 191 -5.51 10.18 18.06
N ASP A 192 -5.62 10.36 19.37
CA ASP A 192 -5.97 9.27 20.29
C ASP A 192 -7.38 8.73 19.99
N GLY A 193 -8.33 9.61 19.63
CA GLY A 193 -9.67 9.22 19.16
C GLY A 193 -9.62 8.41 17.86
N LEU A 194 -8.86 8.89 16.88
CA LEU A 194 -8.68 8.19 15.60
C LEU A 194 -8.05 6.79 15.78
N VAL A 195 -7.03 6.67 16.61
CA VAL A 195 -6.39 5.38 16.90
C VAL A 195 -7.36 4.42 17.60
N ALA A 196 -8.20 4.92 18.52
CA ALA A 196 -9.24 4.12 19.16
C ALA A 196 -10.32 3.67 18.16
N ASP A 197 -10.72 4.54 17.23
CA ASP A 197 -11.66 4.21 16.16
C ASP A 197 -11.12 3.10 15.26
N LEU A 198 -9.88 3.21 14.78
CA LEU A 198 -9.22 2.18 13.96
C LEU A 198 -9.14 0.83 14.68
N ALA A 199 -8.88 0.83 16.00
CA ALA A 199 -8.83 -0.39 16.79
C ALA A 199 -10.21 -1.05 16.98
N SER A 200 -11.30 -0.25 16.95
CA SER A 200 -12.68 -0.71 17.18
C SER A 200 -13.40 -1.19 15.92
N HIS A 201 -13.01 -0.68 14.74
CA HIS A 201 -13.61 -1.03 13.45
C HIS A 201 -12.73 -2.04 12.70
N ARG A 202 -13.09 -3.33 12.83
CA ARG A 202 -12.32 -4.42 12.25
C ARG A 202 -13.24 -5.26 11.37
N HIS A 203 -13.29 -4.91 10.09
CA HIS A 203 -14.31 -5.44 9.17
C HIS A 203 -13.74 -6.27 8.02
N CYS A 204 -12.50 -6.02 7.60
CA CYS A 204 -11.96 -6.66 6.41
C CYS A 204 -10.42 -6.71 6.43
N LEU A 205 -9.84 -7.35 5.42
CA LEU A 205 -8.43 -7.28 5.13
C LEU A 205 -8.05 -5.87 4.69
N VAL A 206 -7.16 -5.23 5.42
CA VAL A 206 -6.54 -3.94 5.15
C VAL A 206 -5.12 -4.19 4.65
N HIS A 207 -4.73 -3.56 3.55
CA HIS A 207 -3.37 -3.65 3.01
C HIS A 207 -2.34 -2.95 3.90
N GLY A 208 -2.70 -1.79 4.45
CA GLY A 208 -1.87 -1.02 5.39
C GLY A 208 -0.73 -0.22 4.76
N ASP A 209 -0.44 -0.41 3.46
CA ASP A 209 0.47 0.42 2.65
C ASP A 209 -0.04 0.61 1.21
N PHE A 210 -1.36 0.73 1.05
CA PHE A 210 -2.01 0.87 -0.23
C PHE A 210 -1.68 2.24 -0.84
N SER A 211 -0.67 2.28 -1.70
CA SER A 211 -0.13 3.54 -2.23
C SER A 211 0.49 3.37 -3.61
N PRO A 212 0.58 4.44 -4.43
CA PRO A 212 1.12 4.36 -5.79
C PRO A 212 2.59 3.88 -5.87
N LYS A 213 3.38 3.98 -4.81
CA LYS A 213 4.76 3.44 -4.78
C LYS A 213 4.78 1.91 -4.75
N ASN A 214 3.73 1.29 -4.24
CA ASN A 214 3.58 -0.17 -4.13
C ASN A 214 2.74 -0.75 -5.28
N MET A 215 2.61 0.00 -6.36
CA MET A 215 1.90 -0.40 -7.57
C MET A 215 2.84 -0.31 -8.76
N LEU A 216 3.01 -1.44 -9.46
CA LEU A 216 3.70 -1.48 -10.75
C LEU A 216 2.68 -1.43 -11.87
N VAL A 217 3.00 -0.69 -12.92
CA VAL A 217 2.21 -0.62 -14.15
C VAL A 217 3.05 -1.07 -15.32
N ASP A 218 2.48 -1.91 -16.17
CA ASP A 218 2.98 -2.29 -17.47
C ASP A 218 1.89 -2.06 -18.51
N ASP A 219 2.21 -1.34 -19.59
CA ASP A 219 1.31 -0.99 -20.68
C ASP A 219 1.85 -1.39 -22.07
N THR A 220 2.75 -2.37 -22.11
CA THR A 220 3.40 -2.81 -23.36
C THR A 220 2.45 -3.51 -24.33
N GLU A 221 1.51 -4.32 -23.82
CA GLU A 221 0.50 -5.03 -24.62
C GLU A 221 -0.92 -4.73 -24.12
N VAL A 222 -1.19 -5.16 -22.90
CA VAL A 222 -2.43 -4.89 -22.17
C VAL A 222 -2.04 -4.24 -20.86
N THR A 223 -2.66 -3.12 -20.53
CA THR A 223 -2.34 -2.42 -19.28
C THR A 223 -2.59 -3.33 -18.08
N ARG A 224 -1.56 -3.55 -17.28
CA ARG A 224 -1.60 -4.36 -16.06
C ARG A 224 -1.13 -3.52 -14.87
N LEU A 225 -1.79 -3.72 -13.74
CA LEU A 225 -1.44 -3.12 -12.46
C LEU A 225 -1.17 -4.24 -11.46
N MET A 226 0.02 -4.27 -10.86
CA MET A 226 0.38 -5.23 -9.82
C MET A 226 0.56 -4.52 -8.48
N LEU A 227 -0.19 -4.96 -7.45
CA LEU A 227 -0.06 -4.47 -6.09
C LEU A 227 1.00 -5.27 -5.34
N LEU A 228 1.87 -4.58 -4.61
CA LEU A 228 3.02 -5.13 -3.89
C LEU A 228 2.99 -4.73 -2.40
N ASP A 229 3.84 -5.38 -1.59
CA ASP A 229 4.26 -4.95 -0.25
C ASP A 229 3.16 -5.09 0.83
N TYR A 230 2.79 -6.35 1.10
CA TYR A 230 1.69 -6.73 2.01
C TYR A 230 2.11 -6.89 3.48
N GLU A 231 3.33 -6.48 3.87
CA GLU A 231 3.92 -6.73 5.21
C GLU A 231 3.17 -6.08 6.38
N VAL A 232 2.38 -5.04 6.10
CA VAL A 232 1.55 -4.33 7.09
C VAL A 232 0.10 -4.82 7.07
N GLY A 233 -0.23 -5.76 6.18
CA GLY A 233 -1.58 -6.27 6.01
C GLY A 233 -2.15 -6.89 7.28
N HIS A 234 -3.40 -6.57 7.59
CA HIS A 234 -4.08 -7.04 8.80
C HIS A 234 -5.60 -6.98 8.64
N TYR A 235 -6.32 -7.64 9.54
CA TYR A 235 -7.77 -7.48 9.62
C TYR A 235 -8.13 -6.23 10.42
N GLY A 236 -8.71 -5.21 9.76
CA GLY A 236 -8.85 -3.88 10.31
C GLY A 236 -9.97 -3.03 9.69
N ASP A 237 -9.81 -1.70 9.80
CA ASP A 237 -10.75 -0.71 9.26
C ASP A 237 -10.36 -0.31 7.82
N PRO A 238 -11.22 -0.57 6.82
CA PRO A 238 -11.00 -0.17 5.42
C PRO A 238 -10.77 1.33 5.24
N ALA A 239 -11.23 2.15 6.17
CA ALA A 239 -11.05 3.60 6.16
C ALA A 239 -9.57 4.02 6.16
N PHE A 240 -8.68 3.18 6.71
CA PHE A 240 -7.25 3.44 6.68
C PHE A 240 -6.70 3.44 5.25
N ASP A 241 -6.93 2.37 4.47
CA ASP A 241 -6.38 2.26 3.12
C ASP A 241 -6.88 3.37 2.18
N LEU A 242 -8.18 3.72 2.28
CA LEU A 242 -8.76 4.82 1.52
C LEU A 242 -8.08 6.16 1.86
N GLY A 243 -8.01 6.51 3.14
CA GLY A 243 -7.36 7.73 3.60
C GLY A 243 -5.89 7.77 3.24
N PHE A 244 -5.19 6.65 3.38
CA PHE A 244 -3.76 6.53 3.05
C PHE A 244 -3.50 6.70 1.55
N PHE A 245 -4.28 6.07 0.69
CA PHE A 245 -4.14 6.20 -0.76
C PHE A 245 -4.44 7.64 -1.23
N LEU A 246 -5.56 8.20 -0.80
CA LEU A 246 -5.96 9.54 -1.19
C LEU A 246 -4.99 10.63 -0.69
N THR A 247 -4.31 10.41 0.44
CA THR A 247 -3.22 11.27 0.89
C THR A 247 -2.17 11.49 -0.20
N HIS A 248 -1.79 10.42 -0.92
CA HIS A 248 -0.80 10.51 -1.99
C HIS A 248 -1.29 11.30 -3.21
N LEU A 249 -2.59 11.28 -3.49
CA LEU A 249 -3.19 12.07 -4.58
C LEU A 249 -3.28 13.54 -4.20
N VAL A 250 -3.76 13.85 -2.98
CA VAL A 250 -3.86 15.22 -2.45
C VAL A 250 -2.50 15.90 -2.42
N ILE A 251 -1.45 15.23 -1.92
CA ILE A 251 -0.10 15.81 -1.89
C ILE A 251 0.40 16.11 -3.31
N LYS A 252 0.14 15.22 -4.27
CA LYS A 252 0.54 15.42 -5.67
C LYS A 252 -0.26 16.54 -6.33
N SER A 253 -1.55 16.69 -6.03
CA SER A 253 -2.38 17.79 -6.54
C SER A 253 -1.90 19.15 -6.03
N ILE A 254 -1.50 19.26 -4.76
CA ILE A 254 -0.93 20.48 -4.18
C ILE A 254 0.42 20.78 -4.83
N ARG A 255 1.30 19.78 -4.99
CA ARG A 255 2.59 19.95 -5.65
C ARG A 255 2.47 20.35 -7.13
N GLN A 256 1.42 19.90 -7.82
CA GLN A 256 1.15 20.15 -9.25
C GLN A 256 -0.19 20.90 -9.39
N SER A 257 -0.26 22.11 -8.85
CA SER A 257 -1.51 22.90 -8.76
C SER A 257 -2.21 23.09 -10.11
N SER A 258 -1.47 23.14 -11.23
CA SER A 258 -2.05 23.21 -12.57
C SER A 258 -2.82 21.95 -12.97
N LEU A 259 -2.58 20.81 -12.33
CA LEU A 259 -3.26 19.53 -12.54
C LEU A 259 -4.24 19.18 -11.41
N ALA A 260 -4.44 20.08 -10.42
CA ALA A 260 -5.24 19.78 -9.22
C ALA A 260 -6.66 19.29 -9.58
N GLY A 261 -7.33 19.93 -10.55
CA GLY A 261 -8.66 19.47 -11.01
C GLY A 261 -8.65 18.08 -11.63
N GLN A 262 -7.59 17.71 -12.35
CA GLN A 262 -7.46 16.38 -12.93
C GLN A 262 -7.20 15.32 -11.84
N TYR A 263 -6.37 15.62 -10.83
CA TYR A 263 -6.20 14.74 -9.69
C TYR A 263 -7.50 14.52 -8.91
N ALA A 264 -8.31 15.57 -8.75
CA ALA A 264 -9.64 15.47 -8.15
C ALA A 264 -10.56 14.54 -8.95
N GLU A 265 -10.62 14.71 -10.26
CA GLU A 265 -11.41 13.85 -11.16
C GLU A 265 -10.96 12.38 -11.06
N MET A 266 -9.66 12.12 -11.10
CA MET A 266 -9.10 10.77 -10.95
C MET A 266 -9.41 10.14 -9.59
N ALA A 267 -9.33 10.93 -8.52
CA ALA A 267 -9.71 10.48 -7.19
C ALA A 267 -11.20 10.11 -7.09
N LEU A 268 -12.07 10.87 -7.75
CA LEU A 268 -13.50 10.53 -7.82
C LEU A 268 -13.73 9.21 -8.57
N LEU A 269 -13.06 8.98 -9.70
CA LEU A 269 -13.17 7.70 -10.43
C LEU A 269 -12.73 6.50 -9.56
N PHE A 270 -11.65 6.67 -8.79
CA PHE A 270 -11.22 5.66 -7.83
C PHE A 270 -12.28 5.41 -6.75
N ILE A 271 -12.83 6.47 -6.13
CA ILE A 271 -13.84 6.38 -5.07
C ILE A 271 -15.13 5.72 -5.60
N GLU A 272 -15.62 6.16 -6.75
CA GLU A 272 -16.83 5.62 -7.37
C GLU A 272 -16.70 4.12 -7.65
N GLU A 273 -15.57 3.70 -8.23
CA GLU A 273 -15.34 2.30 -8.54
C GLU A 273 -15.18 1.44 -7.28
N TYR A 274 -14.46 1.94 -6.27
CA TYR A 274 -14.35 1.30 -4.96
C TYR A 274 -15.74 1.10 -4.33
N GLN A 275 -16.55 2.15 -4.29
CA GLN A 275 -17.92 2.08 -3.74
C GLN A 275 -18.81 1.14 -4.54
N ARG A 276 -18.70 1.13 -5.88
CA ARG A 276 -19.44 0.23 -6.75
C ARG A 276 -19.22 -1.24 -6.41
N VAL A 277 -17.97 -1.59 -6.06
CA VAL A 277 -17.61 -2.97 -5.69
C VAL A 277 -18.03 -3.30 -4.25
N LEU A 278 -17.87 -2.37 -3.32
CA LEU A 278 -18.12 -2.60 -1.90
C LEU A 278 -19.62 -2.58 -1.52
N LEU A 279 -20.38 -1.67 -2.12
CA LEU A 279 -21.79 -1.38 -1.79
C LEU A 279 -22.69 -2.62 -1.76
N PRO A 280 -22.65 -3.56 -2.72
CA PRO A 280 -23.47 -4.75 -2.70
C PRO A 280 -23.22 -5.67 -1.48
N ARG A 281 -22.02 -5.62 -0.92
CA ARG A 281 -21.62 -6.46 0.21
C ARG A 281 -22.00 -5.86 1.56
N VAL A 282 -21.81 -4.54 1.72
CA VAL A 282 -21.88 -3.90 3.06
C VAL A 282 -23.09 -2.98 3.23
N GLY A 283 -23.71 -2.50 2.14
CA GLY A 283 -24.82 -1.57 2.15
C GLY A 283 -24.41 -0.10 2.27
N ALA A 284 -25.33 0.81 1.90
CA ALA A 284 -25.05 2.24 1.77
C ALA A 284 -24.66 2.91 3.10
N ALA A 285 -25.24 2.51 4.23
CA ALA A 285 -24.91 3.09 5.53
C ALA A 285 -23.46 2.79 5.94
N ALA A 286 -22.98 1.57 5.72
CA ALA A 286 -21.61 1.19 6.02
C ALA A 286 -20.63 1.91 5.07
N VAL A 287 -20.92 2.04 3.78
CA VAL A 287 -20.11 2.80 2.83
C VAL A 287 -19.95 4.25 3.28
N ALA A 288 -21.04 4.93 3.65
CA ALA A 288 -21.01 6.32 4.11
C ALA A 288 -20.16 6.47 5.41
N GLU A 289 -20.26 5.52 6.33
CA GLU A 289 -19.50 5.56 7.58
C GLU A 289 -17.99 5.29 7.35
N ILE A 290 -17.64 4.37 6.44
CA ILE A 290 -16.26 4.15 6.01
C ILE A 290 -15.71 5.44 5.39
N GLU A 291 -16.47 6.07 4.50
CA GLU A 291 -16.07 7.30 3.82
C GLU A 291 -15.75 8.43 4.83
N ARG A 292 -16.66 8.65 5.79
CA ARG A 292 -16.48 9.64 6.85
C ARG A 292 -15.20 9.39 7.66
N ARG A 293 -14.95 8.13 8.10
CA ARG A 293 -13.71 7.78 8.82
C ARG A 293 -12.46 7.91 7.94
N SER A 294 -12.58 7.65 6.63
CA SER A 294 -11.49 7.82 5.68
C SER A 294 -11.03 9.28 5.58
N CYS A 295 -11.94 10.24 5.67
CA CYS A 295 -11.60 11.67 5.69
C CYS A 295 -10.72 12.03 6.91
N THR A 296 -11.02 11.50 8.09
CA THR A 296 -10.23 11.71 9.30
C THR A 296 -8.84 11.04 9.18
N ASN A 297 -8.79 9.81 8.66
CA ASN A 297 -7.53 9.10 8.39
C ASN A 297 -6.67 9.86 7.38
N LEU A 298 -7.27 10.36 6.29
CA LEU A 298 -6.60 11.20 5.30
C LEU A 298 -6.00 12.44 5.95
N GLY A 299 -6.73 13.13 6.81
CA GLY A 299 -6.24 14.28 7.54
C GLY A 299 -5.00 13.99 8.39
N ALA A 300 -5.04 12.91 9.17
CA ALA A 300 -3.90 12.48 9.97
C ALA A 300 -2.70 12.04 9.10
N CYS A 301 -2.95 11.31 8.02
CA CYS A 301 -1.90 10.90 7.08
C CYS A 301 -1.25 12.10 6.37
N LEU A 302 -2.00 13.13 5.97
CA LEU A 302 -1.42 14.35 5.39
C LEU A 302 -0.42 14.99 6.33
N VAL A 303 -0.78 15.19 7.62
CA VAL A 303 0.16 15.73 8.62
C VAL A 303 1.36 14.81 8.80
N ALA A 304 1.14 13.48 8.84
CA ALA A 304 2.21 12.50 9.02
C ALA A 304 3.18 12.44 7.84
N ARG A 305 2.72 12.72 6.62
CA ARG A 305 3.58 12.75 5.42
C ARG A 305 4.42 14.02 5.32
N VAL A 306 4.25 14.97 6.25
CA VAL A 306 5.12 16.14 6.42
C VAL A 306 5.93 16.04 7.72
N ASP A 307 5.27 15.72 8.84
CA ASP A 307 5.83 15.85 10.20
C ASP A 307 6.01 14.49 10.91
N GLY A 308 5.69 13.37 10.26
CA GLY A 308 5.89 12.01 10.78
C GLY A 308 7.32 11.51 10.62
N LYS A 309 7.56 10.23 10.95
CA LYS A 309 8.88 9.59 10.77
C LYS A 309 9.21 9.26 9.30
N SER A 310 8.22 9.30 8.41
CA SER A 310 8.38 8.97 6.99
C SER A 310 7.76 10.05 6.11
N PRO A 311 8.33 11.27 6.08
CA PRO A 311 7.85 12.32 5.20
C PRO A 311 8.01 11.93 3.73
N VAL A 312 7.20 12.53 2.84
CA VAL A 312 7.36 12.28 1.40
C VAL A 312 8.53 13.09 0.85
N GLU A 313 9.44 12.42 0.16
CA GLU A 313 10.70 13.02 -0.34
C GLU A 313 10.49 14.05 -1.45
N TYR A 314 9.38 13.93 -2.20
CA TYR A 314 9.08 14.81 -3.34
C TYR A 314 8.33 16.11 -2.96
N LEU A 315 8.01 16.32 -1.69
CA LEU A 315 7.37 17.54 -1.17
C LEU A 315 8.41 18.38 -0.44
N SER A 316 9.33 19.00 -1.19
CA SER A 316 10.44 19.80 -0.66
C SER A 316 10.13 21.29 -0.50
N ASP A 317 9.07 21.79 -1.15
CA ASP A 317 8.66 23.20 -1.06
C ASP A 317 7.98 23.49 0.29
N PRO A 318 8.48 24.45 1.09
CA PRO A 318 7.91 24.78 2.40
C PRO A 318 6.46 25.29 2.35
N GLU A 319 6.05 25.99 1.28
CA GLU A 319 4.68 26.48 1.12
C GLU A 319 3.73 25.32 0.86
N HIS A 320 4.13 24.37 0.01
CA HIS A 320 3.36 23.15 -0.21
C HIS A 320 3.29 22.30 1.06
N GLN A 321 4.38 22.17 1.82
CA GLN A 321 4.36 21.45 3.09
C GLN A 321 3.39 22.08 4.08
N GLU A 322 3.36 23.44 4.17
CA GLU A 322 2.43 24.13 5.06
C GLU A 322 0.98 23.95 4.59
N THR A 323 0.71 24.03 3.29
CA THR A 323 -0.62 23.76 2.73
C THR A 323 -1.11 22.36 3.08
N VAL A 324 -0.28 21.34 2.88
CA VAL A 324 -0.59 19.94 3.26
C VAL A 324 -0.86 19.82 4.76
N ARG A 325 -0.03 20.47 5.59
CA ARG A 325 -0.16 20.44 7.06
C ARG A 325 -1.46 21.08 7.53
N GLN A 326 -1.83 22.23 6.98
CA GLN A 326 -3.05 22.94 7.37
C GLN A 326 -4.30 22.17 6.93
N LEU A 327 -4.31 21.68 5.69
CA LEU A 327 -5.39 20.83 5.19
C LEU A 327 -5.55 19.58 6.08
N GLY A 328 -4.44 18.90 6.38
CA GLY A 328 -4.46 17.71 7.22
C GLY A 328 -5.01 17.98 8.62
N LYS A 329 -4.59 19.09 9.26
CA LYS A 329 -5.12 19.51 10.57
C LYS A 329 -6.61 19.81 10.52
N ARG A 330 -7.06 20.50 9.47
CA ARG A 330 -8.46 20.84 9.27
C ARG A 330 -9.31 19.58 9.15
N LEU A 331 -8.94 18.64 8.27
CA LEU A 331 -9.66 17.38 8.09
C LEU A 331 -9.69 16.53 9.37
N LEU A 332 -8.60 16.50 10.13
CA LEU A 332 -8.51 15.75 11.38
C LEU A 332 -9.36 16.35 12.51
N LEU A 333 -9.47 17.68 12.59
CA LEU A 333 -10.12 18.37 13.71
C LEU A 333 -11.58 18.70 13.44
N GLU A 334 -11.90 19.15 12.23
CA GLU A 334 -13.24 19.62 11.85
C GLU A 334 -14.07 18.51 11.19
N GLY A 335 -13.37 17.56 10.54
CA GLY A 335 -13.98 16.49 9.77
C GLY A 335 -14.56 16.96 8.44
N VAL A 336 -14.78 16.01 7.57
CA VAL A 336 -15.53 16.16 6.30
C VAL A 336 -16.33 14.89 6.14
N GLU A 337 -17.59 15.01 5.74
CA GLU A 337 -18.51 13.87 5.67
C GLU A 337 -18.22 12.98 4.45
N ARG A 338 -17.70 13.55 3.36
CA ARG A 338 -17.50 12.87 2.09
C ARG A 338 -16.12 13.15 1.50
N LEU A 339 -15.51 12.12 0.95
CA LEU A 339 -14.18 12.19 0.34
C LEU A 339 -14.14 13.14 -0.88
N GLU A 340 -15.24 13.26 -1.64
CA GLU A 340 -15.33 14.19 -2.77
C GLU A 340 -15.12 15.65 -2.35
N ASN A 341 -15.52 16.02 -1.12
CA ASN A 341 -15.40 17.38 -0.61
C ASN A 341 -13.96 17.77 -0.24
N VAL A 342 -13.04 16.80 -0.17
CA VAL A 342 -11.63 17.09 0.15
C VAL A 342 -10.99 18.02 -0.88
N TRP A 343 -11.45 18.01 -2.13
CA TRP A 343 -10.97 18.90 -3.20
C TRP A 343 -11.82 20.16 -3.40
N ASP A 344 -12.75 20.44 -2.50
CA ASP A 344 -13.51 21.68 -2.56
C ASP A 344 -12.55 22.89 -2.35
N PRO A 345 -12.59 23.92 -3.22
CA PRO A 345 -11.76 25.12 -3.07
C PRO A 345 -11.94 25.86 -1.73
N GLU A 346 -13.06 25.65 -1.02
CA GLU A 346 -13.26 26.18 0.34
C GLU A 346 -12.53 25.35 1.40
N ILE A 347 -12.07 24.14 1.05
CA ILE A 347 -11.36 23.20 1.93
C ILE A 347 -9.87 23.18 1.60
N VAL A 348 -9.47 23.22 0.37
CA VAL A 348 -8.08 23.31 -0.09
C VAL A 348 -7.71 24.77 -0.28
#